data_500eba0d535038f291ee226de08e3aaf
#
_entry.id   500eba0d535038f291ee226de08e3aaf
#
_cell.length_a   1.000
_cell.length_b   1.000
_cell.length_c   1.000
_cell.angle_alpha   90.00
_cell.angle_beta   90.00
_cell.angle_gamma   90.00
#
_symmetry.space_group_name_H-M   'P 1'
#
loop_
_entity.id
_entity.type
_entity.pdbx_description
1 polymer ?
#
loop_
_entity_poly.entity_id
_entity_poly.type
_entity_poly.pdbx_seq_one_letter_code
_entity_poly.pdbx_strand_id
1 'polypeptide(L)'
;MIKAPNLFTAACFALCGMASAYTITGTVSDNDGKALKGVSVDLLKEGKNATTDDKGKFTIQEDEVGIHPGFRNAVGFVSVNNGILSYSQSSTSPVQVKIYNSLGHQIFKKTLQGAGTYDLSKGLSARGTYFAQVSVGNAKQNFKFTTDDSFTSSFGSQASALMKDAAKDEALRFTFEGYDTLTVPLGTLDTTVDVKLSKTIPPEPTFKFGYALKNAPTPSKGCGTNSTLKKVKSVENGDQFQIKVGSDTRDYFITLPKNYDNKKPHKVLFALHCYGSRGEDFVHHKADYDHPTPYYGQQVLDKNGDYIFVSLDAIGGLWTKGQGDHDFFAQTLTTLNDNYCIDTSRVFITGFSFGAMFSYSLMQDMQSRVRAAATYAVADYNIWLPEGNNMKNLPIAWMNVHGKNDGRCDYNRAKNSALPRILKRNGKADANGDFTDASSEKPKEVSGNTGHVCYDFTTVDERFPIKWCSWPGDHQWTAHDTGNMGVGWNWESTWVPEEVHKFFEQF
;
A
#
# COMPACT_ATOMS: atom_id res chain seq x y z
N MET A 1 -72.06 61.36 -32.45
CA MET A 1 -70.92 62.11 -32.07
C MET A 1 -70.59 61.81 -30.61
N ILE A 2 -69.53 61.18 -30.35
CA ILE A 2 -68.70 61.25 -29.20
C ILE A 2 -67.79 60.01 -29.23
N LYS A 3 -66.49 60.25 -29.33
CA LYS A 3 -65.41 59.26 -29.42
C LYS A 3 -65.15 58.65 -28.06
N ALA A 4 -64.96 57.34 -28.05
CA ALA A 4 -64.39 56.59 -26.93
C ALA A 4 -62.86 56.50 -27.06
N PRO A 5 -62.12 56.58 -26.02
CA PRO A 5 -60.65 56.37 -26.04
C PRO A 5 -60.27 54.90 -25.81
N ASN A 6 -59.28 54.47 -26.57
CA ASN A 6 -58.63 53.17 -26.47
C ASN A 6 -58.00 52.96 -25.13
N LEU A 7 -58.33 51.85 -24.46
CA LEU A 7 -57.63 51.30 -23.32
C LEU A 7 -56.62 50.26 -23.81
N PHE A 8 -55.35 50.59 -23.79
CA PHE A 8 -54.25 49.64 -23.97
C PHE A 8 -54.12 48.85 -22.67
N THR A 9 -54.53 47.58 -22.69
CA THR A 9 -54.25 46.63 -21.60
C THR A 9 -52.90 46.04 -21.83
N ALA A 10 -51.92 46.42 -21.04
CA ALA A 10 -50.60 45.77 -20.98
C ALA A 10 -50.78 44.43 -20.23
N ALA A 11 -50.74 43.34 -20.97
CA ALA A 11 -50.64 42.01 -20.39
C ALA A 11 -49.22 41.83 -19.88
N CYS A 12 -49.06 41.88 -18.55
CA CYS A 12 -47.86 41.44 -17.87
C CYS A 12 -47.84 39.90 -17.90
N PHE A 13 -47.05 39.34 -18.83
CA PHE A 13 -46.70 37.94 -18.77
C PHE A 13 -45.73 37.78 -17.61
N ALA A 14 -46.21 37.34 -16.47
CA ALA A 14 -45.44 36.72 -15.43
C ALA A 14 -44.93 35.39 -15.97
N LEU A 15 -43.66 35.33 -16.37
CA LEU A 15 -42.94 34.06 -16.54
C LEU A 15 -42.81 33.46 -15.11
N CYS A 16 -43.77 32.61 -14.77
CA CYS A 16 -43.60 31.66 -13.68
C CYS A 16 -42.57 30.65 -14.16
N GLY A 17 -41.33 30.81 -13.73
CA GLY A 17 -40.31 29.74 -13.87
C GLY A 17 -40.86 28.54 -13.10
N MET A 18 -41.28 27.50 -13.82
CA MET A 18 -41.54 26.20 -13.22
C MET A 18 -40.22 25.69 -12.64
N ALA A 19 -40.13 25.65 -11.32
CA ALA A 19 -39.10 24.88 -10.63
C ALA A 19 -39.39 23.41 -10.97
N SER A 20 -38.52 22.82 -11.76
CA SER A 20 -38.60 21.39 -12.09
C SER A 20 -38.03 20.64 -10.90
N ALA A 21 -38.87 19.88 -10.19
CA ALA A 21 -38.40 18.92 -9.20
C ALA A 21 -37.57 17.87 -9.93
N TYR A 22 -36.36 17.57 -9.40
CA TYR A 22 -35.49 16.57 -9.99
C TYR A 22 -35.36 15.32 -9.10
N THR A 23 -34.99 14.20 -9.72
CA THR A 23 -34.71 12.94 -9.02
C THR A 23 -33.44 12.32 -9.56
N ILE A 24 -32.44 12.16 -8.68
CA ILE A 24 -31.19 11.45 -8.97
C ILE A 24 -31.24 10.10 -8.28
N THR A 25 -31.11 9.02 -9.05
CA THR A 25 -31.09 7.65 -8.52
C THR A 25 -29.79 6.96 -8.93
N GLY A 26 -29.49 5.84 -8.31
CA GLY A 26 -28.38 5.02 -8.78
C GLY A 26 -28.05 3.88 -7.84
N THR A 27 -27.00 3.15 -8.22
CA THR A 27 -26.46 2.04 -7.43
C THR A 27 -24.96 2.18 -7.22
N VAL A 28 -24.50 1.74 -6.07
CA VAL A 28 -23.07 1.71 -5.72
C VAL A 28 -22.66 0.27 -5.40
N SER A 29 -21.65 -0.22 -6.09
CA SER A 29 -21.04 -1.54 -5.86
C SER A 29 -19.52 -1.42 -5.72
N ASP A 30 -18.87 -2.49 -5.27
CA ASP A 30 -17.42 -2.64 -5.40
C ASP A 30 -17.04 -3.15 -6.80
N ASN A 31 -15.74 -3.29 -7.04
CA ASN A 31 -15.22 -3.80 -8.32
C ASN A 31 -15.64 -5.24 -8.62
N ASP A 32 -15.95 -6.04 -7.59
CA ASP A 32 -16.45 -7.42 -7.71
C ASP A 32 -17.97 -7.47 -7.95
N GLY A 33 -18.64 -6.31 -8.02
CA GLY A 33 -20.08 -6.19 -8.24
C GLY A 33 -20.94 -6.40 -6.99
N LYS A 34 -20.33 -6.44 -5.80
CA LYS A 34 -21.05 -6.52 -4.53
C LYS A 34 -21.63 -5.16 -4.17
N ALA A 35 -22.93 -5.11 -3.91
CA ALA A 35 -23.62 -3.89 -3.48
C ALA A 35 -23.02 -3.34 -2.17
N LEU A 36 -22.81 -2.03 -2.10
CA LEU A 36 -22.26 -1.33 -0.94
C LEU A 36 -23.36 -0.57 -0.21
N LYS A 37 -23.69 -1.02 1.01
CA LYS A 37 -24.61 -0.36 1.93
C LYS A 37 -23.87 0.72 2.74
N GLY A 38 -24.50 1.86 2.97
CA GLY A 38 -23.97 2.90 3.86
C GLY A 38 -23.00 3.87 3.19
N VAL A 39 -22.89 3.85 1.86
CA VAL A 39 -22.12 4.85 1.10
C VAL A 39 -22.81 6.21 1.22
N SER A 40 -22.08 7.24 1.65
CA SER A 40 -22.57 8.62 1.59
C SER A 40 -22.48 9.13 0.14
N VAL A 41 -23.58 9.66 -0.35
CA VAL A 41 -23.70 10.24 -1.69
C VAL A 41 -24.08 11.70 -1.53
N ASP A 42 -23.15 12.61 -1.78
CA ASP A 42 -23.34 14.05 -1.61
C ASP A 42 -23.52 14.73 -2.97
N LEU A 43 -24.60 15.49 -3.15
CA LEU A 43 -24.80 16.42 -4.27
C LEU A 43 -24.12 17.74 -3.92
N LEU A 44 -23.03 18.05 -4.59
CA LEU A 44 -22.04 19.00 -4.08
C LEU A 44 -22.50 20.45 -4.02
N LYS A 45 -23.25 20.94 -5.02
CA LYS A 45 -23.73 22.34 -5.07
C LYS A 45 -25.01 22.54 -4.28
N GLU A 46 -25.95 21.60 -4.43
CA GLU A 46 -27.24 21.69 -3.76
C GLU A 46 -27.16 21.32 -2.28
N GLY A 47 -26.05 20.70 -1.82
CA GLY A 47 -25.83 20.34 -0.41
C GLY A 47 -26.76 19.23 0.08
N LYS A 48 -27.43 18.51 -0.83
CA LYS A 48 -28.27 17.37 -0.49
C LYS A 48 -27.42 16.10 -0.45
N ASN A 49 -27.84 15.15 0.37
CA ASN A 49 -27.15 13.86 0.47
C ASN A 49 -28.15 12.70 0.56
N ALA A 50 -27.67 11.51 0.32
CA ALA A 50 -28.36 10.24 0.55
C ALA A 50 -27.34 9.21 1.04
N THR A 51 -27.86 8.10 1.57
CA THR A 51 -27.04 6.95 1.97
C THR A 51 -27.58 5.72 1.24
N THR A 52 -26.69 4.86 0.73
CA THR A 52 -27.10 3.67 0.01
C THR A 52 -27.74 2.62 0.93
N ASP A 53 -28.77 1.94 0.44
CA ASP A 53 -29.47 0.83 1.10
C ASP A 53 -28.71 -0.52 1.02
N ASP A 54 -29.34 -1.60 1.49
CA ASP A 54 -28.77 -2.96 1.46
C ASP A 54 -28.48 -3.49 0.04
N LYS A 55 -29.09 -2.88 -0.98
CA LYS A 55 -28.88 -3.21 -2.40
C LYS A 55 -27.95 -2.23 -3.09
N GLY A 56 -27.30 -1.34 -2.33
CA GLY A 56 -26.44 -0.29 -2.84
C GLY A 56 -27.19 0.86 -3.53
N LYS A 57 -28.52 0.95 -3.39
CA LYS A 57 -29.34 1.97 -4.07
C LYS A 57 -29.38 3.26 -3.26
N PHE A 58 -29.38 4.39 -3.96
CA PHE A 58 -29.62 5.71 -3.39
C PHE A 58 -30.64 6.50 -4.23
N THR A 59 -31.27 7.49 -3.60
CA THR A 59 -32.15 8.46 -4.25
C THR A 59 -31.95 9.81 -3.59
N ILE A 60 -31.71 10.86 -4.40
CA ILE A 60 -31.71 12.27 -4.01
C ILE A 60 -32.84 12.94 -4.78
N GLN A 61 -33.75 13.59 -4.05
CA GLN A 61 -34.89 14.28 -4.64
C GLN A 61 -34.93 15.74 -4.20
N GLU A 62 -35.46 16.60 -5.06
CA GLU A 62 -35.85 17.92 -4.66
C GLU A 62 -37.20 17.82 -3.95
N ASP A 63 -37.29 18.27 -2.69
CA ASP A 63 -38.54 18.35 -1.98
C ASP A 63 -39.41 19.44 -2.63
N GLU A 64 -40.69 19.18 -2.84
CA GLU A 64 -41.66 20.21 -3.30
C GLU A 64 -41.62 21.37 -2.30
N VAL A 65 -41.07 22.50 -2.71
CA VAL A 65 -40.91 23.65 -1.84
C VAL A 65 -42.16 24.47 -1.82
N GLY A 66 -42.89 24.46 -0.70
CA GLY A 66 -43.76 25.55 -0.31
C GLY A 66 -42.94 26.84 -0.22
N ILE A 67 -43.40 27.91 -0.86
CA ILE A 67 -42.77 29.23 -0.95
C ILE A 67 -42.39 29.74 0.43
N HIS A 68 -41.09 29.72 0.76
CA HIS A 68 -40.51 30.51 1.83
C HIS A 68 -39.49 31.51 1.25
N PRO A 69 -39.61 32.83 1.51
CA PRO A 69 -38.58 33.79 1.17
C PRO A 69 -37.46 33.67 2.16
N GLY A 70 -36.51 32.81 1.90
CA GLY A 70 -35.30 32.61 2.74
C GLY A 70 -34.06 32.98 1.96
N PHE A 71 -33.27 33.89 2.50
CA PHE A 71 -31.99 34.36 2.02
C PHE A 71 -31.06 33.23 1.59
N ARG A 72 -30.73 33.15 0.32
CA ARG A 72 -29.58 32.38 -0.15
C ARG A 72 -28.32 33.20 0.10
N ASN A 73 -27.56 32.83 1.10
CA ASN A 73 -26.16 33.19 1.19
C ASN A 73 -25.41 32.26 0.25
N ALA A 74 -25.28 32.62 -1.01
CA ALA A 74 -24.42 31.93 -1.94
C ALA A 74 -22.97 32.25 -1.55
N VAL A 75 -22.39 31.41 -0.72
CA VAL A 75 -20.94 31.35 -0.52
C VAL A 75 -20.34 30.85 -1.83
N GLY A 76 -19.35 31.57 -2.38
CA GLY A 76 -18.74 31.20 -3.66
C GLY A 76 -18.17 29.78 -3.63
N PHE A 77 -18.09 29.17 -4.81
CA PHE A 77 -17.55 27.84 -5.03
C PHE A 77 -16.03 27.83 -4.91
N VAL A 78 -15.47 26.80 -4.30
CA VAL A 78 -14.02 26.55 -4.18
C VAL A 78 -13.75 25.07 -4.37
N SER A 79 -12.92 24.71 -5.33
CA SER A 79 -12.42 23.34 -5.49
C SER A 79 -10.94 23.34 -5.84
N VAL A 80 -10.22 22.27 -5.45
CA VAL A 80 -8.84 22.05 -5.84
C VAL A 80 -8.71 20.71 -6.53
N ASN A 81 -8.24 20.71 -7.75
CA ASN A 81 -7.94 19.53 -8.52
C ASN A 81 -6.51 19.63 -9.07
N ASN A 82 -5.67 18.65 -8.78
CA ASN A 82 -4.27 18.60 -9.22
C ASN A 82 -3.50 19.90 -8.96
N GLY A 83 -3.66 20.50 -7.78
CA GLY A 83 -2.98 21.75 -7.44
C GLY A 83 -3.58 23.01 -8.07
N ILE A 84 -4.60 22.89 -8.92
CA ILE A 84 -5.32 24.02 -9.50
C ILE A 84 -6.56 24.32 -8.66
N LEU A 85 -6.58 25.49 -8.04
CA LEU A 85 -7.74 26.05 -7.35
C LEU A 85 -8.68 26.67 -8.36
N SER A 86 -9.92 26.13 -8.45
CA SER A 86 -11.02 26.80 -9.15
C SER A 86 -11.90 27.49 -8.12
N TYR A 87 -12.25 28.74 -8.37
CA TYR A 87 -13.06 29.53 -7.43
C TYR A 87 -14.05 30.44 -8.17
N SER A 88 -15.18 30.65 -7.55
CA SER A 88 -16.11 31.69 -7.94
C SER A 88 -16.63 32.38 -6.67
N GLN A 89 -16.70 33.69 -6.72
CA GLN A 89 -17.14 34.53 -5.63
C GLN A 89 -18.49 35.14 -5.99
N SER A 90 -19.50 34.89 -5.19
CA SER A 90 -20.83 35.50 -5.35
C SER A 90 -21.07 36.73 -4.44
N SER A 91 -20.08 37.02 -3.58
CA SER A 91 -20.15 38.11 -2.61
C SER A 91 -18.95 39.07 -2.72
N THR A 92 -19.02 40.23 -2.05
CA THR A 92 -17.93 41.22 -1.95
C THR A 92 -16.72 40.73 -1.14
N SER A 93 -16.77 39.54 -0.54
CA SER A 93 -15.69 39.01 0.27
C SER A 93 -14.64 38.31 -0.61
N PRO A 94 -13.37 38.69 -0.57
CA PRO A 94 -12.34 38.09 -1.39
C PRO A 94 -12.03 36.65 -0.98
N VAL A 95 -11.60 35.83 -1.95
CA VAL A 95 -11.08 34.49 -1.68
C VAL A 95 -9.66 34.60 -1.13
N GLN A 96 -9.42 34.14 0.09
CA GLN A 96 -8.09 34.12 0.68
C GLN A 96 -7.49 32.72 0.59
N VAL A 97 -6.29 32.60 0.08
CA VAL A 97 -5.51 31.37 -0.01
C VAL A 97 -4.32 31.48 0.92
N LYS A 98 -4.15 30.52 1.82
CA LYS A 98 -2.96 30.36 2.66
C LYS A 98 -2.39 28.98 2.43
N ILE A 99 -1.08 28.87 2.23
CA ILE A 99 -0.41 27.56 2.06
C ILE A 99 0.57 27.34 3.20
N TYR A 100 0.57 26.13 3.72
CA TYR A 100 1.41 25.67 4.81
C TYR A 100 2.28 24.50 4.35
N ASN A 101 3.50 24.41 4.83
CA ASN A 101 4.37 23.24 4.63
C ASN A 101 3.96 22.09 5.56
N SER A 102 4.63 20.95 5.45
CA SER A 102 4.39 19.74 6.28
C SER A 102 4.64 19.95 7.78
N LEU A 103 5.37 21.00 8.16
CA LEU A 103 5.63 21.41 9.54
C LEU A 103 4.58 22.37 10.11
N GLY A 104 3.57 22.73 9.31
CA GLY A 104 2.50 23.67 9.71
C GLY A 104 2.89 25.14 9.60
N HIS A 105 4.05 25.48 9.06
CA HIS A 105 4.44 26.89 8.85
C HIS A 105 3.75 27.47 7.61
N GLN A 106 3.13 28.64 7.75
CA GLN A 106 2.54 29.35 6.62
C GLN A 106 3.66 29.90 5.73
N ILE A 107 3.70 29.43 4.49
CA ILE A 107 4.74 29.81 3.51
C ILE A 107 4.22 30.71 2.40
N PHE A 108 2.89 30.78 2.21
CA PHE A 108 2.29 31.60 1.16
C PHE A 108 0.92 32.14 1.58
N LYS A 109 0.58 33.37 1.13
CA LYS A 109 -0.75 33.96 1.28
C LYS A 109 -1.09 34.78 0.03
N LYS A 110 -2.30 34.61 -0.50
CA LYS A 110 -2.84 35.40 -1.61
C LYS A 110 -4.31 35.69 -1.43
N THR A 111 -4.73 36.83 -1.94
CA THR A 111 -6.13 37.25 -2.04
C THR A 111 -6.53 37.29 -3.51
N LEU A 112 -7.66 36.63 -3.83
CA LEU A 112 -8.21 36.55 -5.18
C LEU A 112 -9.61 37.15 -5.17
N GLN A 113 -10.04 37.71 -6.33
CA GLN A 113 -11.36 38.33 -6.50
C GLN A 113 -12.07 37.78 -7.72
N GLY A 114 -13.40 37.78 -7.72
CA GLY A 114 -14.21 37.33 -8.84
C GLY A 114 -14.28 35.80 -8.96
N ALA A 115 -14.22 35.30 -10.17
CA ALA A 115 -14.18 33.88 -10.50
C ALA A 115 -12.98 33.57 -11.37
N GLY A 116 -12.40 32.38 -11.20
CA GLY A 116 -11.24 31.98 -11.99
C GLY A 116 -10.56 30.73 -11.46
N THR A 117 -9.36 30.50 -11.98
CA THR A 117 -8.47 29.42 -11.53
C THR A 117 -7.16 30.00 -11.03
N TYR A 118 -6.56 29.33 -10.04
CA TYR A 118 -5.26 29.69 -9.50
C TYR A 118 -4.43 28.45 -9.27
N ASP A 119 -3.24 28.40 -9.84
CA ASP A 119 -2.29 27.33 -9.63
C ASP A 119 -1.60 27.53 -8.27
N LEU A 120 -1.87 26.61 -7.33
CA LEU A 120 -1.36 26.65 -5.95
C LEU A 120 0.15 26.40 -5.88
N SER A 121 0.75 25.83 -6.92
CA SER A 121 2.21 25.64 -6.98
C SER A 121 2.96 26.95 -7.28
N LYS A 122 2.29 27.95 -7.85
CA LYS A 122 2.88 29.25 -8.12
C LYS A 122 3.30 29.98 -6.84
N GLY A 123 4.59 30.18 -6.69
CA GLY A 123 5.18 30.83 -5.52
C GLY A 123 5.72 29.85 -4.47
N LEU A 124 5.71 28.54 -4.74
CA LEU A 124 6.39 27.54 -3.93
C LEU A 124 7.79 27.28 -4.51
N SER A 125 8.80 27.35 -3.65
CA SER A 125 10.22 27.23 -4.05
C SER A 125 10.79 25.80 -3.94
N ALA A 126 10.05 24.87 -3.39
CA ALA A 126 10.48 23.48 -3.18
C ALA A 126 9.38 22.49 -3.57
N ARG A 127 9.79 21.27 -3.94
CA ARG A 127 8.88 20.14 -4.13
C ARG A 127 8.47 19.59 -2.77
N GLY A 128 7.24 19.08 -2.67
CA GLY A 128 6.78 18.47 -1.43
C GLY A 128 5.26 18.44 -1.27
N THR A 129 4.84 18.01 -0.09
CA THR A 129 3.43 18.02 0.33
C THR A 129 3.10 19.32 1.04
N TYR A 130 2.00 19.94 0.62
CA TYR A 130 1.51 21.22 1.13
C TYR A 130 0.04 21.12 1.53
N PHE A 131 -0.36 22.04 2.39
CA PHE A 131 -1.75 22.19 2.84
C PHE A 131 -2.23 23.60 2.50
N ALA A 132 -3.24 23.71 1.64
CA ALA A 132 -3.87 24.97 1.32
C ALA A 132 -5.13 25.16 2.16
N GLN A 133 -5.25 26.28 2.84
CA GLN A 133 -6.48 26.76 3.44
C GLN A 133 -7.06 27.85 2.55
N VAL A 134 -8.26 27.62 2.03
CA VAL A 134 -8.98 28.61 1.24
C VAL A 134 -10.20 29.07 2.02
N SER A 135 -10.39 30.39 2.09
CA SER A 135 -11.52 30.98 2.80
C SER A 135 -12.22 32.05 1.97
N VAL A 136 -13.55 32.09 2.08
CA VAL A 136 -14.44 33.10 1.50
C VAL A 136 -15.43 33.56 2.57
N GLY A 137 -15.31 34.79 3.01
CA GLY A 137 -16.04 35.25 4.20
C GLY A 137 -15.72 34.39 5.43
N ASN A 138 -16.75 33.82 6.05
CA ASN A 138 -16.60 32.96 7.24
C ASN A 138 -16.38 31.47 6.88
N ALA A 139 -16.56 31.07 5.64
CA ALA A 139 -16.35 29.70 5.17
C ALA A 139 -14.86 29.42 4.95
N LYS A 140 -14.39 28.26 5.41
CA LYS A 140 -12.99 27.81 5.25
C LYS A 140 -12.97 26.36 4.78
N GLN A 141 -12.07 26.06 3.85
CA GLN A 141 -11.84 24.70 3.37
C GLN A 141 -10.33 24.43 3.28
N ASN A 142 -9.93 23.21 3.65
CA ASN A 142 -8.52 22.81 3.64
C ASN A 142 -8.32 21.75 2.56
N PHE A 143 -7.20 21.83 1.85
CA PHE A 143 -6.81 20.93 0.76
C PHE A 143 -5.38 20.49 0.98
N LYS A 144 -5.09 19.20 0.71
CA LYS A 144 -3.73 18.68 0.63
C LYS A 144 -3.36 18.52 -0.84
N PHE A 145 -2.17 18.94 -1.23
CA PHE A 145 -1.64 18.77 -2.59
C PHE A 145 -0.13 18.54 -2.56
N THR A 146 0.38 17.92 -3.62
CA THR A 146 1.82 17.67 -3.80
C THR A 146 2.31 18.39 -5.04
N THR A 147 3.55 18.89 -4.98
CA THR A 147 4.27 19.42 -6.13
C THR A 147 5.35 18.43 -6.54
N ASP A 148 5.14 17.70 -7.63
CA ASP A 148 6.11 16.79 -8.23
C ASP A 148 6.28 17.09 -9.73
N ASP A 149 7.36 16.56 -10.36
CA ASP A 149 7.71 16.87 -11.76
C ASP A 149 6.82 16.22 -12.81
N SER A 150 5.79 15.49 -12.43
CA SER A 150 4.96 14.74 -13.38
C SER A 150 3.85 15.57 -14.04
N PHE A 151 3.84 16.89 -13.87
CA PHE A 151 2.87 17.77 -14.51
C PHE A 151 3.26 18.10 -15.95
N THR A 152 3.06 17.16 -16.87
CA THR A 152 2.90 17.48 -18.28
C THR A 152 1.42 17.65 -18.60
N SER A 153 0.98 18.89 -18.70
CA SER A 153 -0.35 19.25 -19.20
C SER A 153 -0.44 18.99 -20.69
N SER A 154 -1.25 18.04 -21.13
CA SER A 154 -1.73 17.99 -22.50
C SER A 154 -3.09 18.68 -22.58
N PHE A 155 -3.13 19.90 -23.11
CA PHE A 155 -4.35 20.56 -23.51
C PHE A 155 -4.81 20.03 -24.87
N GLY A 156 -5.98 19.38 -24.90
CA GLY A 156 -6.74 19.14 -26.11
C GLY A 156 -7.98 20.02 -26.10
N SER A 157 -7.98 21.06 -26.95
CA SER A 157 -9.11 21.93 -27.20
C SER A 157 -10.16 21.23 -28.05
N GLN A 158 -11.45 21.31 -27.69
CA GLN A 158 -12.50 21.65 -28.64
C GLN A 158 -13.75 22.16 -27.92
N ALA A 159 -14.12 23.37 -28.33
CA ALA A 159 -15.39 24.01 -27.99
C ALA A 159 -16.52 23.45 -28.85
N SER A 160 -17.68 23.22 -28.27
CA SER A 160 -18.96 23.31 -28.97
C SER A 160 -20.10 23.61 -28.03
N ALA A 161 -20.67 24.77 -28.24
CA ALA A 161 -22.08 25.17 -28.20
C ALA A 161 -22.92 24.86 -26.96
N LEU A 162 -23.19 25.94 -26.24
CA LEU A 162 -24.48 26.42 -25.68
C LEU A 162 -25.59 25.38 -25.54
N MET A 163 -25.80 24.90 -24.31
CA MET A 163 -27.15 24.83 -23.74
C MET A 163 -27.07 25.19 -22.25
N LYS A 164 -27.89 26.16 -21.88
CA LYS A 164 -28.11 26.56 -20.49
C LYS A 164 -28.82 25.43 -19.79
N ASP A 165 -28.18 24.85 -18.76
CA ASP A 165 -28.89 24.15 -17.72
C ASP A 165 -28.12 24.25 -16.39
N ALA A 166 -28.85 24.34 -15.31
CA ALA A 166 -28.37 24.46 -13.94
C ALA A 166 -27.45 23.26 -13.50
N ALA A 167 -27.44 22.21 -14.29
CA ALA A 167 -26.67 21.00 -14.08
C ALA A 167 -25.20 21.05 -14.56
N LYS A 168 -24.82 22.09 -15.31
CA LYS A 168 -23.56 22.11 -16.05
C LYS A 168 -22.29 22.00 -15.23
N ASP A 169 -22.38 22.10 -13.90
CA ASP A 169 -21.26 21.99 -12.97
C ASP A 169 -21.63 21.24 -11.68
N GLU A 170 -22.72 20.46 -11.67
CA GLU A 170 -23.11 19.67 -10.52
C GLU A 170 -22.39 18.32 -10.54
N ALA A 171 -22.11 17.76 -9.36
CA ALA A 171 -21.46 16.47 -9.22
C ALA A 171 -21.94 15.70 -7.99
N LEU A 172 -21.98 14.39 -8.09
CA LEU A 172 -22.13 13.49 -6.97
C LEU A 172 -20.77 13.07 -6.44
N ARG A 173 -20.60 13.16 -5.13
CA ARG A 173 -19.43 12.62 -4.44
C ARG A 173 -19.84 11.41 -3.60
N PHE A 174 -19.18 10.30 -3.83
CA PHE A 174 -19.36 9.04 -3.12
C PHE A 174 -18.24 8.84 -2.13
N THR A 175 -18.58 8.67 -0.85
CA THR A 175 -17.61 8.40 0.23
C THR A 175 -18.04 7.18 1.03
N PHE A 176 -17.09 6.27 1.25
CA PHE A 176 -17.30 5.07 2.04
C PHE A 176 -15.99 4.66 2.72
N GLU A 177 -16.06 4.26 3.99
CA GLU A 177 -14.87 3.87 4.73
C GLU A 177 -14.17 2.66 4.08
N GLY A 178 -12.87 2.78 3.83
CA GLY A 178 -12.08 1.76 3.16
C GLY A 178 -12.18 1.76 1.63
N TYR A 179 -12.80 2.79 1.03
CA TYR A 179 -12.89 2.96 -0.42
C TYR A 179 -12.44 4.36 -0.85
N ASP A 180 -11.92 4.45 -2.06
CA ASP A 180 -11.52 5.72 -2.64
C ASP A 180 -12.75 6.61 -2.88
N THR A 181 -12.63 7.89 -2.55
CA THR A 181 -13.67 8.87 -2.83
C THR A 181 -13.80 9.04 -4.35
N LEU A 182 -15.01 8.85 -4.87
CA LEU A 182 -15.33 9.05 -6.29
C LEU A 182 -16.20 10.30 -6.46
N THR A 183 -15.85 11.15 -7.44
CA THR A 183 -16.68 12.28 -7.83
C THR A 183 -17.10 12.13 -9.29
N VAL A 184 -18.42 12.16 -9.55
CA VAL A 184 -19.01 11.98 -10.87
C VAL A 184 -19.73 13.28 -11.25
N PRO A 185 -19.30 13.99 -12.29
CA PRO A 185 -20.01 15.18 -12.78
C PRO A 185 -21.35 14.76 -13.40
N LEU A 186 -22.39 15.57 -13.15
CA LEU A 186 -23.72 15.34 -13.70
C LEU A 186 -23.95 16.22 -14.94
N GLY A 187 -24.48 15.61 -15.99
CA GLY A 187 -24.93 16.33 -17.17
C GLY A 187 -26.36 16.88 -17.02
N THR A 188 -27.19 16.24 -16.21
CA THR A 188 -28.58 16.61 -15.86
C THR A 188 -28.86 16.20 -14.42
N LEU A 189 -29.82 16.87 -13.78
CA LEU A 189 -30.28 16.52 -12.42
C LEU A 189 -31.26 15.34 -12.41
N ASP A 190 -32.02 15.14 -13.48
CA ASP A 190 -32.84 13.95 -13.65
C ASP A 190 -32.00 12.86 -14.31
N THR A 191 -31.39 11.98 -13.49
CA THR A 191 -30.47 10.99 -14.02
C THR A 191 -30.35 9.77 -13.11
N THR A 192 -29.83 8.68 -13.70
CA THR A 192 -29.43 7.48 -12.95
C THR A 192 -27.91 7.32 -13.04
N VAL A 193 -27.26 7.16 -11.90
CA VAL A 193 -25.78 7.08 -11.80
C VAL A 193 -25.38 5.81 -11.09
N ASP A 194 -24.91 4.83 -11.84
CA ASP A 194 -24.37 3.58 -11.31
C ASP A 194 -22.85 3.67 -11.25
N VAL A 195 -22.28 3.41 -10.07
CA VAL A 195 -20.84 3.53 -9.86
C VAL A 195 -20.24 2.29 -9.19
N LYS A 196 -18.94 2.10 -9.45
CA LYS A 196 -18.11 1.15 -8.74
C LYS A 196 -17.06 1.90 -7.93
N LEU A 197 -17.00 1.61 -6.63
CA LEU A 197 -15.94 2.13 -5.77
C LEU A 197 -14.80 1.14 -5.70
N SER A 198 -13.58 1.63 -5.87
CA SER A 198 -12.36 0.88 -5.61
C SER A 198 -12.05 0.93 -4.12
N LYS A 199 -11.67 -0.20 -3.55
CA LYS A 199 -11.13 -0.20 -2.18
C LYS A 199 -9.93 0.71 -2.12
N THR A 200 -9.89 1.57 -1.11
CA THR A 200 -8.68 2.32 -0.82
C THR A 200 -7.60 1.30 -0.52
N ILE A 201 -6.65 1.18 -1.44
CA ILE A 201 -5.37 0.56 -1.11
C ILE A 201 -4.71 1.59 -0.21
N PRO A 202 -4.50 1.32 1.11
CA PRO A 202 -3.72 2.23 1.94
C PRO A 202 -2.44 2.51 1.18
N PRO A 203 -1.96 3.77 1.09
CA PRO A 203 -0.69 4.04 0.46
C PRO A 203 0.27 3.06 1.11
N GLU A 204 0.89 2.19 0.29
CA GLU A 204 1.90 1.26 0.80
C GLU A 204 2.83 2.11 1.65
N PRO A 205 3.13 1.71 2.91
CA PRO A 205 4.05 2.47 3.73
C PRO A 205 5.26 2.69 2.85
N THR A 206 5.46 3.94 2.46
CA THR A 206 6.55 4.27 1.56
C THR A 206 7.81 4.07 2.37
N PHE A 207 8.44 2.90 2.26
CA PHE A 207 9.82 2.65 2.69
C PHE A 207 10.80 3.53 1.92
N LYS A 208 10.28 4.50 1.20
CA LYS A 208 11.06 5.46 0.47
C LYS A 208 11.95 6.19 1.46
N PHE A 209 13.11 5.56 1.75
CA PHE A 209 14.26 6.20 2.38
C PHE A 209 14.07 6.73 3.82
N GLY A 210 12.99 6.39 4.52
CA GLY A 210 12.60 7.06 5.76
C GLY A 210 12.87 6.31 7.05
N TYR A 211 13.12 4.99 7.03
CA TYR A 211 13.39 4.29 8.26
C TYR A 211 14.87 4.39 8.61
N ALA A 212 15.17 4.91 9.78
CA ALA A 212 16.44 4.62 10.46
C ALA A 212 16.60 3.09 10.59
N LEU A 213 17.82 2.60 10.81
CA LEU A 213 18.05 1.17 11.05
C LEU A 213 17.10 0.66 12.15
N LYS A 214 16.94 1.44 13.23
CA LYS A 214 15.92 1.22 14.28
C LYS A 214 14.95 2.40 14.32
N ASN A 215 13.76 2.18 13.84
CA ASN A 215 12.66 3.14 13.93
C ASN A 215 11.67 2.71 15.02
N ALA A 216 10.81 3.63 15.47
CA ALA A 216 9.66 3.28 16.29
C ALA A 216 8.75 2.30 15.53
N PRO A 217 8.08 1.37 16.23
CA PRO A 217 7.11 0.47 15.59
C PRO A 217 6.04 1.25 14.82
N THR A 218 5.65 0.72 13.67
CA THR A 218 4.57 1.27 12.85
C THR A 218 3.35 0.35 12.96
N PRO A 219 2.37 0.70 13.85
CA PRO A 219 1.24 -0.16 14.11
C PRO A 219 0.37 -0.36 12.87
N SER A 220 -0.11 -1.60 12.69
CA SER A 220 -1.07 -1.96 11.66
C SER A 220 -2.49 -1.52 12.01
N LYS A 221 -3.40 -1.61 11.04
CA LYS A 221 -4.83 -1.35 11.20
C LYS A 221 -5.50 -2.33 12.19
N GLY A 222 -4.98 -3.55 12.31
CA GLY A 222 -5.48 -4.57 13.23
C GLY A 222 -5.16 -4.29 14.70
N CYS A 223 -4.32 -3.29 15.02
CA CYS A 223 -3.99 -2.97 16.41
C CYS A 223 -5.21 -2.49 17.19
N GLY A 224 -5.42 -3.05 18.39
CA GLY A 224 -6.56 -2.75 19.25
C GLY A 224 -7.86 -3.45 18.86
N THR A 225 -7.85 -4.27 17.80
CA THR A 225 -9.02 -5.03 17.34
C THR A 225 -8.84 -6.54 17.56
N ASN A 226 -9.95 -7.27 17.61
CA ASN A 226 -9.90 -8.72 17.61
C ASN A 226 -9.96 -9.24 16.17
N SER A 227 -9.16 -10.25 15.86
CA SER A 227 -9.19 -10.88 14.54
C SER A 227 -10.57 -11.46 14.22
N THR A 228 -11.02 -11.24 13.00
CA THR A 228 -12.25 -11.81 12.44
C THR A 228 -11.98 -13.02 11.55
N LEU A 229 -10.70 -13.41 11.41
CA LEU A 229 -10.30 -14.55 10.58
C LEU A 229 -10.88 -15.84 11.10
N LYS A 230 -11.41 -16.63 10.17
CA LYS A 230 -11.89 -17.99 10.48
C LYS A 230 -10.80 -18.98 10.12
N LYS A 231 -10.27 -19.66 11.14
CA LYS A 231 -9.33 -20.74 10.91
C LYS A 231 -10.02 -21.96 10.29
N VAL A 232 -9.30 -22.70 9.48
CA VAL A 232 -9.73 -23.99 8.94
C VAL A 232 -9.61 -25.06 10.03
N LYS A 233 -8.44 -25.14 10.66
CA LYS A 233 -8.14 -26.05 11.78
C LYS A 233 -7.02 -25.48 12.65
N SER A 234 -6.93 -25.94 13.87
CA SER A 234 -5.71 -25.78 14.69
C SER A 234 -4.71 -26.88 14.33
N VAL A 235 -3.44 -26.53 14.35
CA VAL A 235 -2.31 -27.42 14.12
C VAL A 235 -1.41 -27.45 15.37
N GLU A 236 -0.34 -28.24 15.34
CA GLU A 236 0.52 -28.41 16.51
C GLU A 236 1.04 -27.10 17.09
N ASN A 237 1.41 -26.15 16.22
CA ASN A 237 1.99 -24.88 16.62
C ASN A 237 1.35 -23.73 15.82
N GLY A 238 0.06 -23.49 16.05
CA GLY A 238 -0.66 -22.40 15.39
C GLY A 238 -2.00 -22.81 14.77
N ASP A 239 -2.44 -22.06 13.80
CA ASP A 239 -3.70 -22.25 13.11
C ASP A 239 -3.53 -22.18 11.58
N GLN A 240 -4.25 -23.05 10.85
CA GLN A 240 -4.35 -23.00 9.39
C GLN A 240 -5.48 -22.09 8.96
N PHE A 241 -5.20 -21.30 7.94
CA PHE A 241 -6.14 -20.43 7.27
C PHE A 241 -6.12 -20.65 5.76
N GLN A 242 -7.14 -20.13 5.09
CA GLN A 242 -7.23 -20.13 3.63
C GLN A 242 -7.51 -18.74 3.10
N ILE A 243 -6.95 -18.46 1.92
CA ILE A 243 -7.20 -17.24 1.19
C ILE A 243 -7.38 -17.56 -0.29
N LYS A 244 -8.28 -16.83 -0.97
CA LYS A 244 -8.50 -16.99 -2.39
C LYS A 244 -7.62 -16.02 -3.15
N VAL A 245 -6.78 -16.55 -4.06
CA VAL A 245 -5.88 -15.78 -4.92
C VAL A 245 -6.23 -16.10 -6.37
N GLY A 246 -6.88 -15.19 -7.07
CA GLY A 246 -7.46 -15.49 -8.39
C GLY A 246 -8.48 -16.63 -8.31
N SER A 247 -8.25 -17.71 -9.05
CA SER A 247 -9.06 -18.94 -9.02
C SER A 247 -8.65 -19.92 -7.92
N ASP A 248 -7.45 -19.78 -7.36
CA ASP A 248 -6.85 -20.75 -6.46
C ASP A 248 -7.23 -20.46 -4.99
N THR A 249 -7.51 -21.49 -4.21
CA THR A 249 -7.57 -21.40 -2.75
C THR A 249 -6.23 -21.84 -2.18
N ARG A 250 -5.60 -20.98 -1.37
CA ARG A 250 -4.24 -21.17 -0.87
C ARG A 250 -4.27 -21.29 0.64
N ASP A 251 -3.55 -22.28 1.16
CA ASP A 251 -3.36 -22.48 2.59
C ASP A 251 -2.20 -21.65 3.12
N TYR A 252 -2.35 -21.12 4.33
CA TYR A 252 -1.28 -20.50 5.09
C TYR A 252 -1.48 -20.73 6.58
N PHE A 253 -0.41 -20.64 7.34
CA PHE A 253 -0.40 -20.94 8.76
C PHE A 253 0.10 -19.73 9.53
N ILE A 254 -0.50 -19.46 10.68
CA ILE A 254 -0.11 -18.40 11.60
C ILE A 254 0.18 -19.00 12.96
N THR A 255 1.36 -18.71 13.48
CA THR A 255 1.72 -18.99 14.87
C THR A 255 1.85 -17.66 15.61
N LEU A 256 0.93 -17.42 16.53
CA LEU A 256 1.00 -16.26 17.42
C LEU A 256 1.91 -16.57 18.60
N PRO A 257 2.63 -15.56 19.14
CA PRO A 257 3.34 -15.75 20.40
C PRO A 257 2.36 -16.04 21.54
N LYS A 258 2.79 -16.81 22.55
CA LYS A 258 1.94 -17.17 23.70
C LYS A 258 1.38 -15.98 24.47
N ASN A 259 2.10 -14.87 24.46
CA ASN A 259 1.75 -13.61 25.08
C ASN A 259 1.28 -12.56 24.05
N TYR A 260 0.67 -13.00 22.95
CA TYR A 260 0.13 -12.09 21.94
C TYR A 260 -0.77 -11.01 22.56
N ASP A 261 -0.44 -9.77 22.30
CA ASP A 261 -1.22 -8.59 22.70
C ASP A 261 -1.65 -7.82 21.46
N ASN A 262 -2.94 -7.69 21.24
CA ASN A 262 -3.49 -6.95 20.08
C ASN A 262 -3.26 -5.43 20.16
N LYS A 263 -2.61 -4.93 21.21
CA LYS A 263 -2.23 -3.52 21.34
C LYS A 263 -0.73 -3.28 21.17
N LYS A 264 0.08 -4.36 21.21
CA LYS A 264 1.53 -4.32 20.99
C LYS A 264 1.83 -4.69 19.53
N PRO A 265 2.43 -3.79 18.71
CA PRO A 265 2.84 -4.16 17.36
C PRO A 265 3.91 -5.26 17.38
N HIS A 266 3.60 -6.40 16.78
CA HIS A 266 4.52 -7.54 16.68
C HIS A 266 5.24 -7.55 15.34
N LYS A 267 6.52 -7.92 15.33
CA LYS A 267 7.27 -8.23 14.11
C LYS A 267 6.63 -9.41 13.39
N VAL A 268 6.77 -9.49 12.08
CA VAL A 268 6.26 -10.61 11.28
C VAL A 268 7.39 -11.31 10.57
N LEU A 269 7.46 -12.64 10.68
CA LEU A 269 8.39 -13.45 9.91
C LEU A 269 7.64 -14.46 9.04
N PHE A 270 7.78 -14.31 7.72
CA PHE A 270 7.32 -15.31 6.75
C PHE A 270 8.42 -16.34 6.50
N ALA A 271 8.11 -17.62 6.73
CA ALA A 271 8.97 -18.73 6.36
C ALA A 271 8.45 -19.42 5.10
N LEU A 272 9.31 -19.55 4.10
CA LEU A 272 8.97 -20.04 2.77
C LEU A 272 9.66 -21.40 2.57
N HIS A 273 8.87 -22.43 2.29
CA HIS A 273 9.34 -23.82 2.21
C HIS A 273 10.13 -24.12 0.93
N CYS A 274 10.97 -25.14 0.97
CA CYS A 274 11.74 -25.62 -0.17
C CYS A 274 10.89 -26.45 -1.16
N TYR A 275 11.52 -26.92 -2.22
CA TYR A 275 10.89 -27.77 -3.23
C TYR A 275 10.27 -29.02 -2.62
N GLY A 276 8.99 -29.27 -2.88
CA GLY A 276 8.26 -30.45 -2.44
C GLY A 276 7.83 -30.45 -0.98
N SER A 277 8.27 -29.46 -0.17
CA SER A 277 7.78 -29.26 1.21
C SER A 277 6.45 -28.48 1.22
N ARG A 278 5.92 -28.24 2.40
CA ARG A 278 4.64 -27.59 2.65
C ARG A 278 4.77 -26.47 3.67
N GLY A 279 3.82 -25.53 3.63
CA GLY A 279 3.69 -24.53 4.69
C GLY A 279 3.43 -25.15 6.06
N GLU A 280 2.73 -26.30 6.12
CA GLU A 280 2.44 -27.04 7.35
C GLU A 280 3.72 -27.58 8.04
N ASP A 281 4.80 -27.82 7.29
CA ASP A 281 6.06 -28.33 7.87
C ASP A 281 6.66 -27.39 8.91
N PHE A 282 6.34 -26.09 8.87
CA PHE A 282 6.85 -25.08 9.81
C PHE A 282 6.12 -25.06 11.17
N VAL A 283 4.97 -25.66 11.28
CA VAL A 283 4.16 -25.60 12.49
C VAL A 283 4.34 -26.80 13.41
N HIS A 284 5.36 -27.60 13.17
CA HIS A 284 5.81 -28.66 14.06
C HIS A 284 6.88 -28.17 15.04
N HIS A 285 7.04 -28.84 16.18
CA HIS A 285 8.05 -28.50 17.19
C HIS A 285 9.41 -29.19 16.97
N LYS A 286 9.54 -29.97 15.91
CA LYS A 286 10.77 -30.63 15.49
C LYS A 286 11.36 -29.91 14.29
N ALA A 287 12.67 -29.85 14.22
CA ALA A 287 13.38 -29.49 13.00
C ALA A 287 14.21 -30.68 12.52
N ASP A 288 13.90 -31.17 11.35
CA ASP A 288 14.66 -32.17 10.61
C ASP A 288 14.66 -31.81 9.13
N TYR A 289 15.02 -32.73 8.24
CA TYR A 289 15.06 -32.45 6.81
C TYR A 289 13.70 -32.06 6.25
N ASP A 290 12.66 -32.77 6.65
CA ASP A 290 11.30 -32.58 6.14
C ASP A 290 10.54 -31.50 6.95
N HIS A 291 11.01 -31.16 8.16
CA HIS A 291 10.35 -30.24 9.08
C HIS A 291 11.30 -29.13 9.53
N PRO A 292 11.48 -28.04 8.74
CA PRO A 292 12.40 -26.93 9.04
C PRO A 292 11.85 -26.01 10.15
N THR A 293 11.33 -26.61 11.21
CA THR A 293 10.62 -25.90 12.28
C THR A 293 11.44 -25.95 13.59
N PRO A 294 11.10 -25.08 14.55
CA PRO A 294 10.11 -24.03 14.39
C PRO A 294 10.67 -22.83 13.59
N TYR A 295 10.20 -22.67 12.38
CA TYR A 295 10.49 -21.54 11.49
C TYR A 295 12.00 -21.29 11.28
N TYR A 296 12.73 -22.30 10.82
CA TYR A 296 14.20 -22.28 10.70
C TYR A 296 14.91 -21.89 12.01
N GLY A 297 14.37 -22.34 13.15
CA GLY A 297 14.91 -22.04 14.49
C GLY A 297 14.56 -20.67 15.06
N GLN A 298 13.93 -19.78 14.28
CA GLN A 298 13.68 -18.40 14.71
C GLN A 298 12.67 -18.32 15.86
N GLN A 299 11.66 -19.19 15.90
CA GLN A 299 10.71 -19.17 17.01
C GLN A 299 11.34 -19.59 18.34
N VAL A 300 12.35 -20.46 18.31
CA VAL A 300 13.08 -20.87 19.52
C VAL A 300 13.89 -19.72 20.11
N LEU A 301 14.38 -18.81 19.25
CA LEU A 301 15.16 -17.65 19.63
C LEU A 301 14.31 -16.46 20.05
N ASP A 302 13.04 -16.41 19.66
CA ASP A 302 12.10 -15.37 20.08
C ASP A 302 11.64 -15.60 21.54
N LYS A 303 12.52 -15.31 22.50
CA LYS A 303 12.26 -15.53 23.94
C LYS A 303 11.19 -14.58 24.49
N ASN A 304 11.02 -13.42 23.88
CA ASN A 304 10.12 -12.38 24.34
C ASN A 304 8.72 -12.48 23.72
N GLY A 305 8.52 -13.28 22.68
CA GLY A 305 7.29 -13.34 21.91
C GLY A 305 7.04 -12.05 21.13
N ASP A 306 8.07 -11.57 20.46
CA ASP A 306 8.02 -10.33 19.67
C ASP A 306 7.54 -10.57 18.25
N TYR A 307 7.49 -11.83 17.80
CA TYR A 307 7.17 -12.20 16.42
C TYR A 307 5.82 -12.92 16.28
N ILE A 308 5.12 -12.60 15.22
CA ILE A 308 4.11 -13.45 14.60
C ILE A 308 4.78 -14.20 13.45
N PHE A 309 4.70 -15.53 13.49
CA PHE A 309 5.29 -16.38 12.46
C PHE A 309 4.22 -16.81 11.46
N VAL A 310 4.57 -16.79 10.19
CA VAL A 310 3.66 -17.14 9.09
C VAL A 310 4.36 -18.08 8.13
N SER A 311 3.70 -19.14 7.71
CA SER A 311 4.16 -19.94 6.58
C SER A 311 3.09 -20.03 5.49
N LEU A 312 3.54 -19.93 4.26
CA LEU A 312 2.72 -20.00 3.06
C LEU A 312 2.86 -21.38 2.43
N ASP A 313 1.75 -21.95 1.92
CA ASP A 313 1.74 -23.23 1.24
C ASP A 313 1.66 -23.06 -0.27
N ALA A 314 2.73 -23.45 -0.97
CA ALA A 314 2.77 -23.41 -2.44
C ALA A 314 1.92 -24.54 -3.03
N ILE A 315 1.27 -24.30 -4.15
CA ILE A 315 0.47 -25.31 -4.84
C ILE A 315 1.37 -26.45 -5.30
N GLY A 316 1.07 -27.66 -4.78
CA GLY A 316 1.87 -28.85 -5.07
C GLY A 316 3.30 -28.79 -4.55
N GLY A 317 3.58 -27.94 -3.55
CA GLY A 317 4.91 -27.74 -2.98
C GLY A 317 5.85 -26.96 -3.89
N LEU A 318 5.32 -26.21 -4.86
CA LEU A 318 6.09 -25.53 -5.91
C LEU A 318 5.72 -24.05 -6.07
N TRP A 319 6.71 -23.17 -5.99
CA TRP A 319 6.57 -21.73 -6.24
C TRP A 319 6.64 -21.44 -7.75
N THR A 320 5.60 -21.85 -8.49
CA THR A 320 5.55 -21.79 -9.95
C THR A 320 4.42 -20.98 -10.54
N LYS A 321 3.63 -20.30 -9.68
CA LYS A 321 2.48 -19.49 -10.13
C LYS A 321 2.87 -18.05 -10.53
N GLY A 322 4.16 -17.72 -10.45
CA GLY A 322 4.63 -16.39 -10.86
C GLY A 322 3.98 -15.28 -10.07
N GLN A 323 3.32 -14.33 -10.74
CA GLN A 323 2.59 -13.25 -10.10
C GLN A 323 1.58 -13.75 -9.06
N GLY A 324 0.93 -14.90 -9.29
CA GLY A 324 -0.03 -15.48 -8.34
C GLY A 324 0.58 -15.87 -7.00
N ASP A 325 1.86 -16.27 -6.95
CA ASP A 325 2.56 -16.50 -5.68
C ASP A 325 2.90 -15.17 -4.98
N HIS A 326 3.26 -14.12 -5.72
CA HIS A 326 3.45 -12.77 -5.19
C HIS A 326 2.15 -12.18 -4.64
N ASP A 327 1.04 -12.35 -5.37
CA ASP A 327 -0.29 -11.93 -4.92
C ASP A 327 -0.71 -12.67 -3.66
N PHE A 328 -0.37 -13.96 -3.54
CA PHE A 328 -0.62 -14.74 -2.34
C PHE A 328 0.11 -14.17 -1.13
N PHE A 329 1.41 -13.89 -1.25
CA PHE A 329 2.19 -13.22 -0.20
C PHE A 329 1.57 -11.87 0.16
N ALA A 330 1.32 -11.02 -0.84
CA ALA A 330 0.81 -9.67 -0.66
C ALA A 330 -0.57 -9.64 0.02
N GLN A 331 -1.49 -10.52 -0.39
CA GLN A 331 -2.84 -10.61 0.18
C GLN A 331 -2.80 -11.20 1.60
N THR A 332 -1.94 -12.18 1.86
CA THR A 332 -1.76 -12.72 3.22
C THR A 332 -1.23 -11.66 4.15
N LEU A 333 -0.21 -10.89 3.74
CA LEU A 333 0.31 -9.79 4.55
C LEU A 333 -0.75 -8.69 4.79
N THR A 334 -1.58 -8.38 3.79
CA THR A 334 -2.71 -7.45 3.96
C THR A 334 -3.72 -7.99 4.96
N THR A 335 -4.03 -9.28 4.89
CA THR A 335 -4.93 -9.95 5.83
C THR A 335 -4.39 -9.89 7.26
N LEU A 336 -3.09 -10.09 7.46
CA LEU A 336 -2.44 -9.92 8.76
C LEU A 336 -2.56 -8.49 9.27
N ASN A 337 -2.25 -7.52 8.41
CA ASN A 337 -2.34 -6.08 8.73
C ASN A 337 -3.74 -5.66 9.21
N ASP A 338 -4.80 -6.24 8.63
CA ASP A 338 -6.17 -5.92 8.98
C ASP A 338 -6.68 -6.64 10.23
N ASN A 339 -6.06 -7.78 10.63
CA ASN A 339 -6.59 -8.65 11.66
C ASN A 339 -5.72 -8.82 12.89
N TYR A 340 -4.44 -8.45 12.83
CA TYR A 340 -3.50 -8.57 13.94
C TYR A 340 -2.73 -7.28 14.15
N CYS A 341 -2.31 -7.02 15.37
CA CYS A 341 -1.43 -5.90 15.66
C CYS A 341 0.01 -6.26 15.25
N ILE A 342 0.36 -5.89 14.02
CA ILE A 342 1.70 -6.10 13.50
C ILE A 342 2.45 -4.76 13.38
N ASP A 343 3.77 -4.84 13.44
CA ASP A 343 4.66 -3.75 13.07
C ASP A 343 4.93 -3.81 11.56
N THR A 344 4.26 -2.95 10.81
CA THR A 344 4.36 -2.91 9.34
C THR A 344 5.75 -2.50 8.84
N SER A 345 6.59 -1.94 9.71
CA SER A 345 7.99 -1.61 9.41
C SER A 345 8.97 -2.77 9.68
N ARG A 346 8.50 -3.89 10.25
CA ARG A 346 9.32 -5.06 10.60
C ARG A 346 8.68 -6.35 10.11
N VAL A 347 8.49 -6.42 8.80
CA VAL A 347 8.07 -7.64 8.09
C VAL A 347 9.30 -8.27 7.46
N PHE A 348 9.59 -9.50 7.83
CA PHE A 348 10.75 -10.27 7.39
C PHE A 348 10.33 -11.48 6.58
N ILE A 349 11.20 -11.93 5.68
CA ILE A 349 11.03 -13.18 4.94
C ILE A 349 12.28 -14.05 5.07
N THR A 350 12.09 -15.35 5.14
CA THR A 350 13.17 -16.32 5.14
C THR A 350 12.78 -17.57 4.35
N GLY A 351 13.75 -18.26 3.77
CA GLY A 351 13.49 -19.46 3.01
C GLY A 351 14.75 -20.20 2.61
N PHE A 352 14.60 -21.50 2.38
CA PHE A 352 15.65 -22.41 1.93
C PHE A 352 15.38 -22.89 0.51
N SER A 353 16.44 -23.03 -0.31
CA SER A 353 16.35 -23.64 -1.65
C SER A 353 15.27 -22.94 -2.52
N PHE A 354 14.22 -23.62 -2.92
CA PHE A 354 13.13 -23.00 -3.68
C PHE A 354 12.41 -21.90 -2.90
N GLY A 355 12.30 -22.00 -1.57
CA GLY A 355 11.83 -20.93 -0.71
C GLY A 355 12.78 -19.73 -0.67
N ALA A 356 14.11 -19.95 -0.76
CA ALA A 356 15.09 -18.88 -0.92
C ALA A 356 14.99 -18.21 -2.29
N MET A 357 14.75 -18.97 -3.35
CA MET A 357 14.49 -18.43 -4.69
C MET A 357 13.21 -17.57 -4.68
N PHE A 358 12.14 -18.03 -4.02
CA PHE A 358 10.91 -17.26 -3.91
C PHE A 358 11.11 -16.00 -3.03
N SER A 359 11.82 -16.11 -1.92
CA SER A 359 12.22 -14.93 -1.12
C SER A 359 12.98 -13.92 -1.99
N TYR A 360 13.93 -14.39 -2.81
CA TYR A 360 14.68 -13.55 -3.72
C TYR A 360 13.79 -12.89 -4.79
N SER A 361 12.80 -13.62 -5.31
CA SER A 361 11.80 -13.06 -6.22
C SER A 361 10.99 -11.94 -5.57
N LEU A 362 10.47 -12.14 -4.35
CA LEU A 362 9.77 -11.13 -3.56
C LEU A 362 10.63 -9.89 -3.27
N MET A 363 11.95 -10.05 -3.12
CA MET A 363 12.88 -8.93 -2.97
C MET A 363 12.97 -8.02 -4.20
N GLN A 364 12.38 -8.37 -5.34
CA GLN A 364 12.42 -7.56 -6.55
C GLN A 364 11.24 -6.58 -6.66
N ASP A 365 10.14 -6.80 -5.95
CA ASP A 365 8.93 -5.96 -6.04
C ASP A 365 8.26 -5.65 -4.68
N MET A 366 8.59 -6.41 -3.61
CA MET A 366 7.98 -6.24 -2.28
C MET A 366 8.83 -5.41 -1.30
N GLN A 367 9.84 -4.67 -1.77
CA GLN A 367 10.75 -3.89 -0.91
C GLN A 367 10.03 -2.82 -0.09
N SER A 368 8.86 -2.35 -0.53
CA SER A 368 8.03 -1.40 0.23
C SER A 368 7.25 -2.06 1.37
N ARG A 369 7.19 -3.39 1.41
CA ARG A 369 6.43 -4.18 2.39
C ARG A 369 7.29 -5.13 3.22
N VAL A 370 8.48 -5.44 2.75
CA VAL A 370 9.46 -6.33 3.40
C VAL A 370 10.66 -5.53 3.83
N ARG A 371 10.96 -5.56 5.13
CA ARG A 371 12.10 -4.84 5.72
C ARG A 371 13.43 -5.51 5.43
N ALA A 372 13.47 -6.83 5.58
CA ALA A 372 14.66 -7.62 5.35
C ALA A 372 14.33 -9.06 4.97
N ALA A 373 15.27 -9.69 4.27
CA ALA A 373 15.22 -11.09 3.90
C ALA A 373 16.45 -11.86 4.43
N ALA A 374 16.25 -13.11 4.84
CA ALA A 374 17.34 -14.06 5.08
C ALA A 374 17.10 -15.31 4.23
N THR A 375 18.07 -15.66 3.38
CA THR A 375 17.94 -16.77 2.44
C THR A 375 19.02 -17.81 2.70
N TYR A 376 18.67 -19.09 2.48
CA TYR A 376 19.59 -20.20 2.59
C TYR A 376 19.71 -20.90 1.24
N ALA A 377 20.90 -20.94 0.65
CA ALA A 377 21.15 -21.51 -0.67
C ALA A 377 20.25 -20.88 -1.76
N VAL A 378 20.38 -19.56 -1.96
CA VAL A 378 19.60 -18.78 -2.92
C VAL A 378 20.00 -19.08 -4.37
N ALA A 379 19.05 -18.97 -5.30
CA ALA A 379 19.33 -18.89 -6.73
C ALA A 379 18.38 -17.88 -7.42
N ASP A 380 18.83 -17.30 -8.52
CA ASP A 380 18.08 -16.35 -9.37
C ASP A 380 17.59 -16.98 -10.68
N TYR A 381 17.46 -18.29 -10.73
CA TYR A 381 16.97 -19.09 -11.85
C TYR A 381 15.95 -20.11 -11.37
N ASN A 382 15.20 -20.69 -12.31
CA ASN A 382 14.10 -21.62 -12.04
C ASN A 382 13.03 -21.06 -11.09
N ILE A 383 12.91 -19.75 -11.02
CA ILE A 383 11.91 -18.99 -10.30
C ILE A 383 11.44 -17.83 -11.17
N TRP A 384 10.17 -17.50 -11.10
CA TRP A 384 9.67 -16.31 -11.76
C TRP A 384 10.23 -15.06 -11.07
N LEU A 385 10.69 -14.09 -11.86
CA LEU A 385 11.11 -12.78 -11.37
C LEU A 385 10.21 -11.71 -11.99
N PRO A 386 9.81 -10.69 -11.22
CA PRO A 386 9.09 -9.54 -11.76
C PRO A 386 9.87 -8.87 -12.88
N GLU A 387 9.17 -8.44 -13.93
CA GLU A 387 9.76 -7.76 -15.08
C GLU A 387 9.14 -6.38 -15.29
N GLY A 388 9.89 -5.50 -15.95
CA GLY A 388 9.41 -4.17 -16.34
C GLY A 388 8.95 -3.34 -15.14
N ASN A 389 7.74 -2.77 -15.22
CA ASN A 389 7.19 -1.87 -14.20
C ASN A 389 6.86 -2.56 -12.86
N ASN A 390 6.79 -3.89 -12.82
CA ASN A 390 6.57 -4.64 -11.59
C ASN A 390 7.85 -4.76 -10.76
N MET A 391 9.02 -4.65 -11.40
CA MET A 391 10.30 -4.64 -10.69
C MET A 391 10.54 -3.26 -10.09
N LYS A 392 10.56 -3.18 -8.77
CA LYS A 392 10.88 -1.92 -8.06
C LYS A 392 12.40 -1.82 -7.89
N ASN A 393 12.95 -0.66 -8.20
CA ASN A 393 14.38 -0.39 -8.02
C ASN A 393 14.66 0.22 -6.63
N LEU A 394 14.16 -0.44 -5.59
CA LEU A 394 14.32 -0.02 -4.20
C LEU A 394 15.32 -0.91 -3.47
N PRO A 395 16.05 -0.39 -2.46
CA PRO A 395 16.94 -1.17 -1.65
C PRO A 395 16.17 -2.12 -0.73
N ILE A 396 16.84 -3.19 -0.29
CA ILE A 396 16.32 -4.12 0.71
C ILE A 396 17.47 -4.72 1.52
N ALA A 397 17.33 -4.82 2.84
CA ALA A 397 18.29 -5.51 3.67
C ALA A 397 18.25 -7.02 3.39
N TRP A 398 19.42 -7.64 3.25
CA TRP A 398 19.50 -9.05 2.88
C TRP A 398 20.68 -9.78 3.53
N MET A 399 20.39 -10.94 4.09
CA MET A 399 21.39 -11.91 4.50
C MET A 399 21.23 -13.18 3.65
N ASN A 400 22.35 -13.76 3.21
CA ASN A 400 22.34 -15.06 2.55
C ASN A 400 23.39 -15.98 3.16
N VAL A 401 22.98 -17.21 3.43
CA VAL A 401 23.87 -18.29 3.88
C VAL A 401 23.97 -19.32 2.75
N HIS A 402 25.21 -19.65 2.33
CA HIS A 402 25.38 -20.51 1.16
C HIS A 402 26.59 -21.42 1.29
N GLY A 403 26.39 -22.71 1.00
CA GLY A 403 27.46 -23.70 0.90
C GLY A 403 28.26 -23.52 -0.38
N LYS A 404 29.58 -23.50 -0.28
CA LYS A 404 30.45 -23.33 -1.46
C LYS A 404 30.42 -24.53 -2.42
N ASN A 405 30.06 -25.71 -1.92
CA ASN A 405 29.94 -26.94 -2.67
C ASN A 405 28.47 -27.28 -3.03
N ASP A 406 27.57 -26.28 -2.95
CA ASP A 406 26.15 -26.49 -3.27
C ASP A 406 25.97 -26.98 -4.71
N GLY A 407 25.55 -28.24 -4.84
CA GLY A 407 25.34 -28.90 -6.12
C GLY A 407 23.94 -28.66 -6.73
N ARG A 408 23.04 -27.93 -6.04
CA ARG A 408 21.66 -27.65 -6.49
C ARG A 408 21.43 -26.19 -6.79
N CYS A 409 21.84 -25.30 -5.90
CA CYS A 409 21.83 -23.87 -6.10
C CYS A 409 23.29 -23.40 -6.23
N ASP A 410 23.74 -23.17 -7.46
CA ASP A 410 25.14 -22.85 -7.74
C ASP A 410 25.63 -21.62 -6.97
N TYR A 411 26.58 -21.84 -6.08
CA TYR A 411 27.15 -20.79 -5.22
C TYR A 411 27.75 -19.63 -6.02
N ASN A 412 28.51 -19.94 -7.08
CA ASN A 412 29.18 -18.92 -7.87
C ASN A 412 28.18 -18.09 -8.66
N ARG A 413 27.10 -18.69 -9.16
CA ARG A 413 26.03 -17.96 -9.82
C ARG A 413 25.28 -17.08 -8.82
N ALA A 414 24.96 -17.58 -7.64
CA ALA A 414 24.33 -16.76 -6.60
C ALA A 414 25.19 -15.54 -6.23
N LYS A 415 26.51 -15.76 -6.05
CA LYS A 415 27.48 -14.70 -5.76
C LYS A 415 27.70 -13.71 -6.90
N ASN A 416 27.71 -14.18 -8.15
CA ASN A 416 28.11 -13.35 -9.30
C ASN A 416 26.91 -12.80 -10.10
N SER A 417 25.69 -13.27 -9.83
CA SER A 417 24.45 -12.81 -10.48
C SER A 417 23.45 -12.26 -9.48
N ALA A 418 22.97 -13.08 -8.53
CA ALA A 418 21.94 -12.66 -7.57
C ALA A 418 22.44 -11.55 -6.64
N LEU A 419 23.61 -11.68 -6.06
CA LEU A 419 24.17 -10.71 -5.13
C LEU A 419 24.42 -9.34 -5.77
N PRO A 420 25.11 -9.22 -6.92
CA PRO A 420 25.31 -7.92 -7.56
C PRO A 420 24.02 -7.19 -7.94
N ARG A 421 22.94 -7.92 -8.27
CA ARG A 421 21.64 -7.32 -8.59
C ARG A 421 21.05 -6.58 -7.40
N ILE A 422 21.23 -7.09 -6.18
CA ILE A 422 20.81 -6.40 -4.96
C ILE A 422 21.75 -5.26 -4.63
N LEU A 423 23.07 -5.48 -4.70
CA LEU A 423 24.09 -4.46 -4.40
C LEU A 423 23.97 -3.21 -5.28
N LYS A 424 23.52 -3.35 -6.53
CA LYS A 424 23.32 -2.23 -7.46
C LYS A 424 22.34 -1.18 -6.96
N ARG A 425 21.48 -1.51 -6.01
CA ARG A 425 20.45 -0.61 -5.48
C ARG A 425 20.55 -0.41 -3.97
N ASN A 426 21.61 -0.95 -3.34
CA ASN A 426 21.80 -0.90 -1.90
C ASN A 426 22.97 -0.02 -1.45
N GLY A 427 23.71 0.60 -2.37
CA GLY A 427 24.81 1.48 -2.00
C GLY A 427 24.34 2.70 -1.22
N LYS A 428 25.29 3.41 -0.59
CA LYS A 428 25.00 4.60 0.20
C LYS A 428 24.22 5.62 -0.64
N ALA A 429 23.26 6.28 -0.01
CA ALA A 429 22.50 7.33 -0.68
C ALA A 429 23.41 8.52 -1.02
N ASP A 430 23.25 9.06 -2.22
CA ASP A 430 23.90 10.28 -2.67
C ASP A 430 23.24 11.54 -2.10
N ALA A 431 23.70 12.70 -2.52
CA ALA A 431 23.16 13.99 -2.07
C ALA A 431 21.67 14.23 -2.49
N ASN A 432 21.19 13.51 -3.47
CA ASN A 432 19.78 13.54 -3.93
C ASN A 432 18.91 12.50 -3.20
N GLY A 433 19.54 11.64 -2.40
CA GLY A 433 18.87 10.53 -1.72
C GLY A 433 18.72 9.27 -2.59
N ASP A 434 19.35 9.23 -3.76
CA ASP A 434 19.36 8.06 -4.63
C ASP A 434 20.46 7.08 -4.20
N PHE A 435 20.15 5.77 -4.19
CA PHE A 435 21.12 4.76 -3.80
C PHE A 435 22.12 4.49 -4.90
N THR A 436 23.40 4.48 -4.52
CA THR A 436 24.51 4.21 -5.42
C THR A 436 24.69 2.72 -5.68
N ASP A 437 25.52 2.37 -6.67
CA ASP A 437 25.88 0.99 -7.02
C ASP A 437 27.02 0.49 -6.12
N ALA A 438 26.72 -0.49 -5.24
CA ALA A 438 27.70 -1.15 -4.38
C ALA A 438 28.23 -2.49 -4.97
N SER A 439 27.90 -2.85 -6.20
CA SER A 439 28.21 -4.17 -6.77
C SER A 439 29.69 -4.44 -7.07
N SER A 440 30.53 -3.41 -6.93
CA SER A 440 32.00 -3.56 -7.03
C SER A 440 32.61 -4.27 -5.81
N GLU A 441 31.99 -4.16 -4.63
CA GLU A 441 32.45 -4.84 -3.42
C GLU A 441 32.19 -6.35 -3.52
N LYS A 442 33.16 -7.15 -3.09
CA LYS A 442 33.07 -8.62 -3.11
C LYS A 442 33.15 -9.16 -1.70
N PRO A 443 32.38 -10.21 -1.37
CA PRO A 443 32.44 -10.78 -0.04
C PRO A 443 33.76 -11.51 0.20
N LYS A 444 34.26 -11.45 1.43
CA LYS A 444 35.22 -12.42 1.89
C LYS A 444 34.53 -13.76 2.09
N GLU A 445 35.18 -14.82 1.70
CA GLU A 445 34.65 -16.17 1.73
C GLU A 445 35.48 -17.09 2.64
N VAL A 446 34.83 -18.15 3.13
CA VAL A 446 35.55 -19.20 3.85
C VAL A 446 36.60 -19.83 2.92
N SER A 447 37.76 -20.09 3.45
CA SER A 447 38.87 -20.84 2.82
C SER A 447 39.07 -22.17 3.55
N GLY A 448 39.26 -23.25 2.79
CA GLY A 448 39.40 -24.60 3.36
C GLY A 448 38.07 -25.31 3.60
N ASN A 449 38.10 -26.38 4.41
CA ASN A 449 36.99 -27.33 4.55
C ASN A 449 36.29 -27.22 5.92
N THR A 450 36.61 -26.22 6.75
CA THR A 450 36.01 -26.02 8.06
C THR A 450 35.75 -24.54 8.32
N GLY A 451 34.83 -24.27 9.26
CA GLY A 451 34.48 -22.92 9.65
C GLY A 451 33.48 -22.26 8.67
N HIS A 452 33.16 -21.03 8.94
CA HIS A 452 32.35 -20.18 8.06
C HIS A 452 32.86 -18.74 8.09
N VAL A 453 32.47 -17.95 7.11
CA VAL A 453 32.71 -16.50 7.07
C VAL A 453 31.42 -15.80 6.72
N CYS A 454 30.94 -14.95 7.63
CA CYS A 454 29.87 -14.01 7.37
C CYS A 454 30.49 -12.63 7.10
N TYR A 455 30.30 -12.11 5.91
CA TYR A 455 30.86 -10.84 5.46
C TYR A 455 29.76 -9.77 5.42
N ASP A 456 29.95 -8.70 6.18
CA ASP A 456 29.10 -7.52 6.15
C ASP A 456 29.65 -6.54 5.10
N PHE A 457 28.82 -6.14 4.13
CA PHE A 457 29.19 -5.19 3.11
C PHE A 457 29.30 -3.78 3.68
N THR A 458 30.35 -3.05 3.33
CA THR A 458 30.69 -1.74 3.89
C THR A 458 30.28 -0.57 3.02
N THR A 459 30.08 -0.82 1.72
CA THR A 459 29.66 0.20 0.74
C THR A 459 28.15 0.36 0.60
N VAL A 460 27.37 -0.49 1.29
CA VAL A 460 25.91 -0.39 1.32
C VAL A 460 25.44 0.68 2.30
N ASP A 461 24.22 1.17 2.12
CA ASP A 461 23.55 2.05 3.07
C ASP A 461 23.25 1.30 4.37
N GLU A 462 23.54 1.93 5.51
CA GLU A 462 23.36 1.32 6.83
C GLU A 462 21.93 0.88 7.13
N ARG A 463 20.94 1.51 6.49
CA ARG A 463 19.52 1.16 6.63
C ARG A 463 19.15 -0.14 5.90
N PHE A 464 19.98 -0.56 4.95
CA PHE A 464 19.77 -1.74 4.11
C PHE A 464 21.01 -2.62 4.06
N PRO A 465 21.45 -3.14 5.22
CA PRO A 465 22.67 -3.95 5.32
C PRO A 465 22.57 -5.21 4.47
N ILE A 466 23.71 -5.61 3.91
CA ILE A 466 23.89 -6.88 3.20
C ILE A 466 24.92 -7.70 3.95
N LYS A 467 24.57 -8.97 4.24
CA LYS A 467 25.45 -9.95 4.85
C LYS A 467 25.51 -11.22 3.99
N TRP A 468 26.72 -11.66 3.68
CA TRP A 468 26.94 -12.88 2.90
C TRP A 468 27.75 -13.88 3.72
N CYS A 469 27.13 -15.00 4.09
CA CYS A 469 27.76 -16.08 4.83
C CYS A 469 28.11 -17.23 3.90
N SER A 470 29.37 -17.61 3.84
CA SER A 470 29.87 -18.77 3.11
C SER A 470 30.40 -19.84 4.05
N TRP A 471 30.15 -21.09 3.74
CA TRP A 471 30.64 -22.25 4.48
C TRP A 471 31.01 -23.37 3.51
N PRO A 472 31.88 -24.34 3.87
CA PRO A 472 32.41 -25.30 2.92
C PRO A 472 31.50 -26.46 2.56
N GLY A 473 30.25 -26.49 3.05
CA GLY A 473 29.29 -27.57 2.78
C GLY A 473 28.47 -27.40 1.50
N ASP A 474 27.48 -28.26 1.35
CA ASP A 474 26.59 -28.37 0.21
C ASP A 474 25.21 -27.69 0.51
N HIS A 475 24.18 -28.17 -0.11
CA HIS A 475 22.80 -27.65 -0.12
C HIS A 475 22.05 -27.90 1.18
N GLN A 476 22.22 -27.02 2.17
CA GLN A 476 21.57 -27.11 3.49
C GLN A 476 21.22 -25.73 4.04
N TRP A 477 20.16 -25.64 4.87
CA TRP A 477 19.89 -24.47 5.68
C TRP A 477 20.59 -24.51 7.05
N THR A 478 20.96 -25.72 7.51
CA THR A 478 21.66 -25.97 8.77
C THR A 478 23.17 -26.09 8.52
N ALA A 479 23.84 -24.97 8.31
CA ALA A 479 25.27 -24.98 8.10
C ALA A 479 26.03 -25.32 9.39
N HIS A 480 27.08 -26.14 9.27
CA HIS A 480 27.99 -26.51 10.36
C HIS A 480 29.44 -26.20 10.00
N ASP A 481 30.23 -25.82 10.99
CA ASP A 481 31.66 -25.45 10.82
C ASP A 481 32.53 -26.62 10.44
N THR A 482 32.07 -27.84 10.61
CA THR A 482 32.79 -29.05 10.19
C THR A 482 32.86 -29.21 8.67
N GLY A 483 32.03 -28.50 7.92
CA GLY A 483 31.92 -28.66 6.47
C GLY A 483 31.40 -30.03 6.03
N ASN A 484 31.12 -30.93 6.98
CA ASN A 484 30.74 -32.31 6.69
C ASN A 484 29.23 -32.45 6.55
N MET A 485 28.78 -32.81 5.37
CA MET A 485 27.40 -33.12 5.06
C MET A 485 26.82 -34.32 5.83
N GLY A 486 27.66 -35.16 6.45
CA GLY A 486 27.26 -36.35 7.22
C GLY A 486 26.73 -36.08 8.63
N VAL A 487 26.70 -34.85 9.10
CA VAL A 487 26.29 -34.51 10.49
C VAL A 487 24.77 -34.32 10.61
N GLY A 488 24.04 -34.59 9.55
CA GLY A 488 22.58 -34.54 9.56
C GLY A 488 22.00 -33.12 9.62
N TRP A 489 20.70 -33.04 9.56
CA TRP A 489 19.90 -31.83 9.62
C TRP A 489 19.66 -31.37 11.06
N ASN A 490 20.69 -31.47 11.92
CA ASN A 490 20.55 -31.08 13.31
C ASN A 490 20.62 -29.56 13.43
N TRP A 491 19.48 -28.90 13.47
CA TRP A 491 19.38 -27.46 13.63
C TRP A 491 19.95 -26.96 14.98
N GLU A 492 19.96 -27.79 16.02
CA GLU A 492 20.44 -27.40 17.34
C GLU A 492 21.97 -27.15 17.39
N SER A 493 22.71 -27.75 16.48
CA SER A 493 24.16 -27.58 16.37
C SER A 493 24.60 -26.63 15.26
N THR A 494 23.67 -26.02 14.52
CA THR A 494 23.98 -25.04 13.49
C THR A 494 24.10 -23.63 14.07
N TRP A 495 25.01 -22.83 13.52
CA TRP A 495 25.17 -21.40 13.87
C TRP A 495 24.15 -20.50 13.13
N VAL A 496 23.48 -20.99 12.11
CA VAL A 496 22.66 -20.20 11.18
C VAL A 496 21.49 -19.49 11.85
N PRO A 497 20.65 -20.15 12.69
CA PRO A 497 19.52 -19.48 13.30
C PRO A 497 19.91 -18.27 14.15
N GLU A 498 21.00 -18.36 14.91
CA GLU A 498 21.49 -17.24 15.73
C GLU A 498 21.97 -16.08 14.89
N GLU A 499 22.71 -16.33 13.80
CA GLU A 499 23.19 -15.27 12.92
C GLU A 499 22.02 -14.58 12.17
N VAL A 500 21.02 -15.33 11.74
CA VAL A 500 19.81 -14.78 11.13
C VAL A 500 19.00 -13.99 12.16
N HIS A 501 18.86 -14.50 13.38
CA HIS A 501 18.17 -13.77 14.44
C HIS A 501 18.85 -12.45 14.75
N LYS A 502 20.18 -12.45 14.92
CA LYS A 502 20.97 -11.22 15.10
C LYS A 502 20.77 -10.24 13.92
N PHE A 503 20.70 -10.76 12.69
CA PHE A 503 20.47 -9.94 11.51
C PHE A 503 19.08 -9.27 11.54
N PHE A 504 18.03 -9.95 11.96
CA PHE A 504 16.71 -9.36 12.08
C PHE A 504 16.55 -8.44 13.30
N GLU A 505 17.26 -8.70 14.38
CA GLU A 505 17.17 -7.89 15.61
C GLU A 505 17.87 -6.50 15.50
N GLN A 506 18.60 -6.25 14.43
CA GLN A 506 19.17 -4.93 14.19
C GLN A 506 18.12 -3.88 13.74
N PHE A 507 16.90 -4.32 13.35
CA PHE A 507 15.83 -3.45 12.88
C PHE A 507 14.80 -3.06 13.94
#